data_8eee6d45d7a6fc5cb6b06b4f0bb08800
#
_entry.id   8eee6d45d7a6fc5cb6b06b4f0bb08800
#
_cell.length_a   1.000
_cell.length_b   1.000
_cell.length_c   1.000
_cell.angle_alpha   90.00
_cell.angle_beta   90.00
_cell.angle_gamma   90.00
#
_symmetry.space_group_name_H-M   'P 1'
#
loop_
_entity.id
_entity.type
_entity.pdbx_description
1 polymer ?
#
loop_
_entity_poly.entity_id
_entity_poly.type
_entity_poly.pdbx_seq_one_letter_code
_entity_poly.pdbx_strand_id
1 'polypeptide(L)'
;MAVLEETIDIAVIGAGHAGCEAALAAARMGLETVVFTVSVDSIAMMPCNPNIGGTSKGHLVKEIDALGGEMGKNIDKTFIQSKMLNQSKGPAVHSLRAQADKRAYSQSMREVLENTDHLTIRQMEIAELIVEDGVLTGVKAVSGAVYHCKAAVLCTGVYLNARCIYGDVSTYTRPNGLQAATHLTDSLKANGVEMVRFKTGTPARIDKRSIDFSKMEEQFGDERVVPFSFSTDPESVQIDQESCWLTYTNEETHKIIRENLSRSPLYSGMIEGTGPRYCPSIEDKVVKFADKNRHQVFLEPEGRYTNEMYVGGMSSSLPEDVQITMYHTVPGLEHAKIVRNAYAIEYDCINPRQLLPSLEFKAIKNLFSGGQFNGSSGYEEAAAQGLIAGINAALRVQGKEELVLDRSESYIGVLIDDLVTKENHEPYRMMTSRAEYRLLLRQDNADLRLRKYGYRVGLISEEQYEALKVKEQRIQEEIERVENTYVGTSSNINELLEEYGSTLLSGGSSLAELIRRPELNYKMLAEVDPKRPKLPEDVQEQVNINIKYDGYIKRQMKQVEQFKKMEEKKIPENINYDEIQSLRIEAKQKLNLYRPINIGQASRISGVSPADISVLLVYLGHK
;
A
#
# COMPACT_ATOMS: atom_id res chain seq x y z
N MET A 1 38.69 9.39 22.74
CA MET A 1 37.67 10.38 22.33
C MET A 1 36.38 9.97 22.98
N ALA A 2 35.60 10.88 23.54
CA ALA A 2 34.28 10.57 24.06
C ALA A 2 33.37 10.25 22.86
N VAL A 3 32.75 9.09 22.85
CA VAL A 3 31.75 8.70 21.88
C VAL A 3 30.42 9.27 22.35
N LEU A 4 29.62 9.84 21.44
CA LEU A 4 28.27 10.29 21.78
C LEU A 4 27.41 9.07 22.15
N GLU A 5 26.82 9.13 23.34
CA GLU A 5 25.82 8.15 23.78
C GLU A 5 24.53 8.88 24.15
N GLU A 6 23.40 8.43 23.60
CA GLU A 6 22.09 8.97 23.91
C GLU A 6 21.13 7.81 24.24
N THR A 7 20.13 8.10 25.06
CA THR A 7 19.04 7.14 25.38
C THR A 7 17.72 7.67 24.84
N ILE A 8 17.03 6.83 24.10
CA ILE A 8 15.74 7.11 23.47
C ILE A 8 14.80 5.91 23.70
N ASP A 9 13.52 6.05 23.39
CA ASP A 9 12.60 4.92 23.46
C ASP A 9 12.63 4.11 22.17
N ILE A 10 12.51 4.76 21.02
CA ILE A 10 12.41 4.08 19.71
C ILE A 10 13.35 4.71 18.70
N ALA A 11 14.11 3.86 18.02
CA ALA A 11 14.92 4.21 16.86
C ALA A 11 14.22 3.78 15.57
N VAL A 12 13.96 4.72 14.65
CA VAL A 12 13.42 4.41 13.30
C VAL A 12 14.53 4.62 12.28
N ILE A 13 14.87 3.59 11.53
CA ILE A 13 16.00 3.59 10.61
C ILE A 13 15.49 3.72 9.17
N GLY A 14 15.59 4.92 8.61
CA GLY A 14 15.07 5.31 7.32
C GLY A 14 13.85 6.22 7.44
N ALA A 15 13.80 7.29 6.64
CA ALA A 15 12.70 8.27 6.60
C ALA A 15 11.97 8.28 5.23
N GLY A 16 11.81 7.11 4.60
CA GLY A 16 10.88 6.92 3.49
C GLY A 16 9.44 6.81 4.00
N HIS A 17 8.50 6.42 3.14
CA HIS A 17 7.08 6.34 3.51
C HIS A 17 6.83 5.46 4.74
N ALA A 18 7.53 4.33 4.86
CA ALA A 18 7.42 3.45 6.04
C ALA A 18 7.97 4.14 7.30
N GLY A 19 9.15 4.73 7.21
CA GLY A 19 9.80 5.36 8.36
C GLY A 19 9.05 6.59 8.87
N CYS A 20 8.46 7.39 7.98
CA CYS A 20 7.63 8.52 8.38
C CYS A 20 6.41 8.06 9.19
N GLU A 21 5.69 7.05 8.73
CA GLU A 21 4.52 6.52 9.44
C GLU A 21 4.91 5.86 10.76
N ALA A 22 6.01 5.10 10.79
CA ALA A 22 6.50 4.46 12.01
C ALA A 22 6.93 5.50 13.07
N ALA A 23 7.66 6.51 12.67
CA ALA A 23 8.15 7.57 13.56
C ALA A 23 7.00 8.42 14.12
N LEU A 24 6.06 8.82 13.25
CA LEU A 24 4.86 9.57 13.67
C LEU A 24 3.99 8.77 14.63
N ALA A 25 3.77 7.47 14.35
CA ALA A 25 3.00 6.61 15.23
C ALA A 25 3.63 6.52 16.63
N ALA A 26 4.91 6.19 16.71
CA ALA A 26 5.61 6.04 17.98
C ALA A 26 5.64 7.35 18.79
N ALA A 27 5.95 8.48 18.15
CA ALA A 27 6.01 9.79 18.79
C ALA A 27 4.61 10.25 19.27
N ARG A 28 3.57 10.10 18.44
CA ARG A 28 2.19 10.44 18.79
C ARG A 28 1.62 9.55 19.89
N MET A 29 2.16 8.35 20.08
CA MET A 29 1.87 7.49 21.24
C MET A 29 2.67 7.86 22.49
N GLY A 30 3.42 8.97 22.46
CA GLY A 30 4.11 9.58 23.63
C GLY A 30 5.49 9.01 23.92
N LEU A 31 6.17 8.42 22.93
CA LEU A 31 7.52 7.84 23.10
C LEU A 31 8.59 8.70 22.45
N GLU A 32 9.72 8.91 23.15
CA GLU A 32 10.87 9.61 22.61
C GLU A 32 11.47 8.84 21.44
N THR A 33 11.22 9.35 20.24
CA THR A 33 11.52 8.70 18.98
C THR A 33 12.55 9.49 18.18
N VAL A 34 13.55 8.79 17.66
CA VAL A 34 14.51 9.38 16.71
C VAL A 34 14.39 8.66 15.38
N VAL A 35 14.14 9.42 14.31
CA VAL A 35 14.19 8.90 12.94
C VAL A 35 15.55 9.27 12.31
N PHE A 36 16.26 8.23 11.88
CA PHE A 36 17.57 8.35 11.23
C PHE A 36 17.40 8.30 9.72
N THR A 37 17.97 9.26 9.04
CA THR A 37 18.00 9.27 7.57
C THR A 37 19.38 9.69 7.09
N VAL A 38 19.80 9.19 5.95
CA VAL A 38 21.08 9.59 5.35
C VAL A 38 20.99 10.94 4.62
N SER A 39 19.79 11.45 4.39
CA SER A 39 19.53 12.78 3.87
C SER A 39 18.15 13.26 4.29
N VAL A 40 18.10 14.39 4.98
CA VAL A 40 16.83 15.04 5.37
C VAL A 40 16.04 15.52 4.14
N ASP A 41 16.72 15.80 3.03
CA ASP A 41 16.08 16.23 1.77
C ASP A 41 15.42 15.08 1.00
N SER A 42 15.60 13.84 1.48
CA SER A 42 14.97 12.64 0.91
C SER A 42 13.81 12.08 1.76
N ILE A 43 13.36 12.81 2.76
CA ILE A 43 12.21 12.41 3.58
C ILE A 43 10.98 12.26 2.70
N ALA A 44 10.29 11.12 2.80
CA ALA A 44 9.10 10.77 2.02
C ALA A 44 9.26 10.98 0.51
N MET A 45 10.47 10.85 -0.02
CA MET A 45 10.76 11.01 -1.43
C MET A 45 10.00 9.97 -2.27
N MET A 46 9.50 10.39 -3.43
CA MET A 46 8.83 9.54 -4.40
C MET A 46 9.76 9.28 -5.61
N PRO A 47 10.69 8.32 -5.54
CA PRO A 47 11.72 8.14 -6.57
C PRO A 47 11.22 7.52 -7.87
N CYS A 48 10.07 6.88 -7.86
CA CYS A 48 9.44 6.28 -9.03
C CYS A 48 8.23 7.14 -9.49
N ASN A 49 7.03 6.56 -9.59
CA ASN A 49 5.85 7.28 -10.07
C ASN A 49 5.41 8.41 -9.12
N PRO A 50 4.74 9.46 -9.63
CA PRO A 50 4.25 10.57 -8.82
C PRO A 50 2.87 10.32 -8.19
N ASN A 51 2.47 9.07 -7.99
CA ASN A 51 1.11 8.73 -7.61
C ASN A 51 1.03 8.13 -6.20
N ILE A 52 -0.04 8.50 -5.49
CA ILE A 52 -0.52 7.84 -4.28
C ILE A 52 -1.89 7.24 -4.57
N GLY A 53 -2.12 5.99 -4.15
CA GLY A 53 -3.35 5.27 -4.41
C GLY A 53 -3.37 4.52 -5.74
N GLY A 54 -4.56 4.32 -6.28
CA GLY A 54 -4.81 3.42 -7.42
C GLY A 54 -5.41 2.09 -6.99
N THR A 55 -5.61 1.18 -7.93
CA THR A 55 -6.30 -0.10 -7.68
C THR A 55 -5.65 -0.86 -6.52
N SER A 56 -6.42 -1.20 -5.50
CA SER A 56 -6.03 -1.76 -4.20
C SER A 56 -5.20 -0.85 -3.29
N LYS A 57 -4.45 0.07 -3.85
CA LYS A 57 -3.58 0.98 -3.10
C LYS A 57 -4.36 2.12 -2.44
N GLY A 58 -5.41 2.63 -3.09
CA GLY A 58 -6.36 3.57 -2.48
C GLY A 58 -7.00 3.00 -1.22
N HIS A 59 -7.27 1.69 -1.20
CA HIS A 59 -7.74 0.97 -0.01
C HIS A 59 -6.73 1.06 1.14
N LEU A 60 -5.44 0.80 0.86
CA LEU A 60 -4.37 0.90 1.87
C LEU A 60 -4.27 2.31 2.44
N VAL A 61 -4.31 3.35 1.60
CA VAL A 61 -4.20 4.75 2.06
C VAL A 61 -5.37 5.12 2.96
N LYS A 62 -6.60 4.73 2.60
CA LYS A 62 -7.79 4.93 3.43
C LYS A 62 -7.69 4.19 4.77
N GLU A 63 -7.13 2.99 4.79
CA GLU A 63 -6.92 2.22 6.02
C GLU A 63 -5.81 2.82 6.89
N ILE A 64 -4.72 3.31 6.29
CA ILE A 64 -3.66 4.07 6.98
C ILE A 64 -4.26 5.29 7.68
N ASP A 65 -5.09 6.06 6.99
CA ASP A 65 -5.78 7.23 7.55
C ASP A 65 -6.74 6.85 8.68
N ALA A 66 -7.53 5.81 8.49
CA ALA A 66 -8.46 5.31 9.50
C ALA A 66 -7.76 4.92 10.82
N LEU A 67 -6.53 4.42 10.75
CA LEU A 67 -5.70 4.10 11.91
C LEU A 67 -4.98 5.32 12.52
N GLY A 68 -5.03 6.48 11.88
CA GLY A 68 -4.36 7.70 12.33
C GLY A 68 -3.02 7.99 11.67
N GLY A 69 -2.69 7.32 10.54
CA GLY A 69 -1.51 7.62 9.73
C GLY A 69 -1.61 8.95 8.96
N GLU A 70 -0.53 9.35 8.32
CA GLU A 70 -0.37 10.69 7.73
C GLU A 70 -0.49 10.71 6.20
N MET A 71 -0.23 9.60 5.50
CA MET A 71 -0.16 9.57 4.03
C MET A 71 -1.39 10.17 3.35
N GLY A 72 -2.60 9.84 3.82
CA GLY A 72 -3.86 10.35 3.28
C GLY A 72 -4.00 11.86 3.44
N LYS A 73 -3.67 12.39 4.62
CA LYS A 73 -3.69 13.83 4.90
C LYS A 73 -2.64 14.57 4.08
N ASN A 74 -1.46 13.99 3.93
CA ASN A 74 -0.36 14.62 3.21
C ASN A 74 -0.62 14.71 1.70
N ILE A 75 -1.19 13.66 1.10
CA ILE A 75 -1.55 13.71 -0.31
C ILE A 75 -2.72 14.66 -0.57
N ASP A 76 -3.70 14.77 0.32
CA ASP A 76 -4.81 15.72 0.19
C ASP A 76 -4.34 17.19 0.14
N LYS A 77 -3.19 17.50 0.76
CA LYS A 77 -2.57 18.84 0.72
C LYS A 77 -1.73 19.10 -0.53
N THR A 78 -1.24 18.05 -1.20
CA THR A 78 -0.13 18.17 -2.15
C THR A 78 -0.41 17.52 -3.51
N PHE A 79 -1.61 17.01 -3.74
CA PHE A 79 -1.97 16.46 -5.03
C PHE A 79 -2.15 17.55 -6.10
N ILE A 80 -1.96 17.17 -7.36
CA ILE A 80 -2.17 18.01 -8.52
C ILE A 80 -3.24 17.47 -9.47
N GLN A 81 -3.58 16.20 -9.35
CA GLN A 81 -4.71 15.56 -10.02
C GLN A 81 -5.27 14.43 -9.14
N SER A 82 -6.59 14.24 -9.17
CA SER A 82 -7.24 13.13 -8.49
C SER A 82 -8.28 12.45 -9.38
N LYS A 83 -8.38 11.13 -9.28
CA LYS A 83 -9.32 10.34 -10.06
C LYS A 83 -9.77 9.08 -9.30
N MET A 84 -11.07 8.82 -9.32
CA MET A 84 -11.64 7.57 -8.86
C MET A 84 -11.58 6.52 -9.97
N LEU A 85 -10.79 5.48 -9.79
CA LEU A 85 -10.64 4.39 -10.75
C LEU A 85 -11.73 3.34 -10.55
N ASN A 86 -12.04 2.61 -11.63
CA ASN A 86 -13.00 1.50 -11.65
C ASN A 86 -14.45 1.88 -11.30
N GLN A 87 -14.87 3.12 -11.52
CA GLN A 87 -16.24 3.58 -11.24
C GLN A 87 -17.32 2.76 -11.97
N SER A 88 -17.03 2.25 -13.17
CA SER A 88 -17.92 1.37 -13.92
C SER A 88 -18.06 -0.04 -13.36
N LYS A 89 -17.23 -0.41 -12.38
CA LYS A 89 -17.26 -1.69 -11.67
C LYS A 89 -17.89 -1.49 -10.29
N GLY A 90 -18.27 -2.53 -9.61
CA GLY A 90 -18.89 -2.38 -8.28
C GLY A 90 -17.97 -1.73 -7.21
N PRO A 91 -18.55 -1.28 -6.08
CA PRO A 91 -17.85 -0.50 -5.05
C PRO A 91 -16.67 -1.24 -4.40
N ALA A 92 -16.63 -2.56 -4.49
CA ALA A 92 -15.54 -3.38 -3.96
C ALA A 92 -14.16 -3.08 -4.58
N VAL A 93 -14.12 -2.44 -5.76
CA VAL A 93 -12.89 -2.14 -6.49
C VAL A 93 -12.72 -0.66 -6.85
N HIS A 94 -13.66 0.20 -6.45
CA HIS A 94 -13.47 1.65 -6.54
C HIS A 94 -12.17 2.01 -5.83
N SER A 95 -11.30 2.75 -6.47
CA SER A 95 -9.97 3.03 -5.96
C SER A 95 -9.54 4.45 -6.29
N LEU A 96 -9.38 5.26 -5.26
CA LEU A 96 -8.91 6.62 -5.40
C LEU A 96 -7.42 6.64 -5.76
N ARG A 97 -7.05 7.49 -6.72
CA ARG A 97 -5.67 7.75 -7.13
C ARG A 97 -5.45 9.25 -7.21
N ALA A 98 -4.41 9.73 -6.57
CA ALA A 98 -3.96 11.11 -6.69
C ALA A 98 -2.55 11.18 -7.23
N GLN A 99 -2.31 12.13 -8.13
CA GLN A 99 -0.98 12.50 -8.57
C GLN A 99 -0.45 13.60 -7.66
N ALA A 100 0.72 13.38 -7.10
CA ALA A 100 1.37 14.33 -6.20
C ALA A 100 2.24 15.33 -6.95
N ASP A 101 2.33 16.55 -6.42
CA ASP A 101 3.55 17.33 -6.53
C ASP A 101 4.60 16.68 -5.61
N LYS A 102 5.57 15.99 -6.17
CA LYS A 102 6.55 15.20 -5.41
C LYS A 102 7.34 16.01 -4.40
N ARG A 103 7.72 17.23 -4.76
CA ARG A 103 8.50 18.12 -3.87
C ARG A 103 7.64 18.65 -2.75
N ALA A 104 6.44 19.11 -3.06
CA ALA A 104 5.48 19.55 -2.06
C ALA A 104 5.10 18.41 -1.09
N TYR A 105 4.91 17.19 -1.59
CA TYR A 105 4.63 16.01 -0.75
C TYR A 105 5.76 15.72 0.24
N SER A 106 7.01 15.70 -0.23
CA SER A 106 8.19 15.46 0.60
C SER A 106 8.37 16.58 1.63
N GLN A 107 8.26 17.83 1.21
CA GLN A 107 8.39 19.00 2.10
C GLN A 107 7.29 19.00 3.17
N SER A 108 6.04 18.80 2.80
CA SER A 108 4.91 18.77 3.73
C SER A 108 5.04 17.65 4.75
N MET A 109 5.49 16.46 4.35
CA MET A 109 5.75 15.36 5.29
C MET A 109 6.90 15.69 6.25
N ARG A 110 7.96 16.32 5.75
CA ARG A 110 9.07 16.77 6.59
C ARG A 110 8.61 17.79 7.64
N GLU A 111 7.79 18.76 7.26
CA GLU A 111 7.19 19.73 8.18
C GLU A 111 6.35 19.04 9.28
N VAL A 112 5.60 18.01 8.92
CA VAL A 112 4.84 17.22 9.91
C VAL A 112 5.76 16.52 10.90
N LEU A 113 6.84 15.89 10.42
CA LEU A 113 7.82 15.23 11.31
C LEU A 113 8.52 16.25 12.23
N GLU A 114 8.96 17.40 11.69
CA GLU A 114 9.67 18.44 12.44
C GLU A 114 8.81 19.10 13.53
N ASN A 115 7.48 19.12 13.35
CA ASN A 115 6.51 19.73 14.28
C ASN A 115 5.76 18.71 15.14
N THR A 116 6.19 17.46 15.16
CA THR A 116 5.59 16.41 16.00
C THR A 116 6.36 16.31 17.32
N ASP A 117 5.64 16.42 18.44
CA ASP A 117 6.20 16.25 19.77
C ASP A 117 6.83 14.85 19.92
N HIS A 118 7.88 14.73 20.73
CA HIS A 118 8.62 13.48 20.97
C HIS A 118 9.33 12.90 19.74
N LEU A 119 9.45 13.66 18.64
CA LEU A 119 10.11 13.21 17.43
C LEU A 119 11.32 14.07 17.09
N THR A 120 12.47 13.42 16.95
CA THR A 120 13.72 14.06 16.50
C THR A 120 14.18 13.44 15.20
N ILE A 121 14.59 14.27 14.24
CA ILE A 121 15.18 13.84 12.97
C ILE A 121 16.71 13.94 13.09
N ARG A 122 17.41 12.86 12.72
CA ARG A 122 18.87 12.85 12.67
C ARG A 122 19.36 12.43 11.29
N GLN A 123 20.13 13.30 10.62
CA GLN A 123 20.82 12.93 9.39
C GLN A 123 22.06 12.12 9.76
N MET A 124 21.94 10.79 9.60
CA MET A 124 22.97 9.85 10.03
C MET A 124 22.71 8.47 9.42
N GLU A 125 23.75 7.76 9.00
CA GLU A 125 23.65 6.36 8.62
C GLU A 125 23.86 5.48 9.87
N ILE A 126 22.91 4.58 10.14
CA ILE A 126 23.05 3.53 11.14
C ILE A 126 23.79 2.36 10.50
N ALA A 127 24.87 1.93 11.13
CA ALA A 127 25.77 0.88 10.66
C ALA A 127 25.58 -0.47 11.37
N GLU A 128 25.23 -0.44 12.65
CA GLU A 128 25.19 -1.64 13.49
C GLU A 128 23.95 -1.66 14.38
N LEU A 129 23.43 -2.86 14.60
CA LEU A 129 22.47 -3.17 15.68
C LEU A 129 23.24 -3.64 16.91
N ILE A 130 22.86 -3.17 18.08
CA ILE A 130 23.38 -3.67 19.36
C ILE A 130 22.35 -4.67 19.89
N VAL A 131 22.70 -5.95 19.87
CA VAL A 131 21.83 -7.06 20.28
C VAL A 131 22.53 -7.85 21.38
N GLU A 132 21.87 -8.01 22.52
CA GLU A 132 22.36 -8.75 23.67
C GLU A 132 21.36 -9.89 23.98
N ASP A 133 21.83 -11.11 23.98
CA ASP A 133 21.00 -12.32 24.25
C ASP A 133 19.71 -12.40 23.42
N GLY A 134 19.79 -11.98 22.14
CA GLY A 134 18.64 -11.98 21.22
C GLY A 134 17.66 -10.82 21.43
N VAL A 135 18.02 -9.80 22.19
CA VAL A 135 17.22 -8.60 22.45
C VAL A 135 17.95 -7.39 21.91
N LEU A 136 17.27 -6.56 21.12
CA LEU A 136 17.83 -5.26 20.70
C LEU A 136 17.90 -4.31 21.89
N THR A 137 19.05 -3.71 22.11
CA THR A 137 19.32 -2.72 23.17
C THR A 137 19.78 -1.37 22.65
N GLY A 138 20.13 -1.27 21.38
CA GLY A 138 20.56 -0.02 20.77
C GLY A 138 20.94 -0.13 19.32
N VAL A 139 21.33 1.01 18.74
CA VAL A 139 21.84 1.15 17.38
C VAL A 139 23.10 2.03 17.38
N LYS A 140 24.01 1.77 16.44
CA LYS A 140 25.27 2.52 16.32
C LYS A 140 25.40 3.09 14.93
N ALA A 141 25.74 4.36 14.87
CA ALA A 141 25.95 5.08 13.63
C ALA A 141 27.37 4.86 13.07
N VAL A 142 27.55 5.14 11.77
CA VAL A 142 28.87 5.12 11.10
C VAL A 142 29.89 6.06 11.82
N SER A 143 29.43 7.15 12.40
CA SER A 143 30.25 8.07 13.19
C SER A 143 30.79 7.49 14.52
N GLY A 144 30.27 6.31 14.93
CA GLY A 144 30.52 5.69 16.21
C GLY A 144 29.54 6.09 17.32
N ALA A 145 28.62 7.03 17.07
CA ALA A 145 27.59 7.41 18.04
C ALA A 145 26.66 6.22 18.35
N VAL A 146 26.34 6.03 19.63
CA VAL A 146 25.50 4.97 20.14
C VAL A 146 24.17 5.55 20.65
N TYR A 147 23.08 4.95 20.23
CA TYR A 147 21.74 5.27 20.72
C TYR A 147 21.17 4.04 21.40
N HIS A 148 21.10 4.07 22.72
CA HIS A 148 20.43 3.05 23.51
C HIS A 148 18.92 3.22 23.33
N CYS A 149 18.22 2.18 22.91
CA CYS A 149 16.79 2.22 22.65
C CYS A 149 16.09 0.95 23.13
N LYS A 150 14.80 1.09 23.45
CA LYS A 150 13.96 -0.01 23.91
C LYS A 150 13.40 -0.84 22.75
N ALA A 151 13.25 -0.23 21.57
CA ALA A 151 12.87 -0.89 20.33
C ALA A 151 13.42 -0.13 19.11
N ALA A 152 13.54 -0.81 17.98
CA ALA A 152 13.88 -0.19 16.70
C ALA A 152 12.98 -0.71 15.56
N VAL A 153 12.80 0.15 14.56
CA VAL A 153 12.05 -0.17 13.34
C VAL A 153 12.92 0.03 12.12
N LEU A 154 13.16 -1.03 11.36
CA LEU A 154 13.93 -0.99 10.12
C LEU A 154 13.02 -0.57 8.95
N CYS A 155 13.30 0.58 8.35
CA CYS A 155 12.55 1.16 7.22
C CYS A 155 13.50 1.59 6.10
N THR A 156 14.47 0.74 5.76
CA THR A 156 15.58 1.09 4.86
C THR A 156 15.23 1.10 3.38
N GLY A 157 14.03 0.65 3.02
CA GLY A 157 13.52 0.72 1.64
C GLY A 157 14.43 -0.01 0.64
N VAL A 158 14.86 0.72 -0.40
CA VAL A 158 15.76 0.22 -1.46
C VAL A 158 17.21 0.66 -1.26
N TYR A 159 17.60 1.03 -0.04
CA TYR A 159 18.85 1.76 0.17
C TYR A 159 20.03 0.91 0.64
N LEU A 160 19.81 -0.31 1.14
CA LEU A 160 20.90 -1.18 1.57
C LEU A 160 21.60 -1.82 0.37
N ASN A 161 22.91 -1.63 0.28
CA ASN A 161 23.75 -2.10 -0.82
C ASN A 161 23.15 -1.82 -2.21
N ALA A 162 22.57 -0.63 -2.34
CA ALA A 162 21.86 -0.22 -3.54
C ALA A 162 22.82 -0.02 -4.71
N ARG A 163 22.41 -0.50 -5.88
CA ARG A 163 23.14 -0.36 -7.14
C ARG A 163 22.18 0.02 -8.26
N CYS A 164 22.38 1.21 -8.84
CA CYS A 164 21.63 1.68 -10.02
C CYS A 164 22.35 1.25 -11.29
N ILE A 165 21.60 0.70 -12.26
CA ILE A 165 22.16 0.04 -13.45
C ILE A 165 21.37 0.44 -14.70
N TYR A 166 22.07 0.87 -15.75
CA TYR A 166 21.53 1.00 -17.11
C TYR A 166 22.65 0.78 -18.13
N GLY A 167 22.42 -0.05 -19.17
CA GLY A 167 23.47 -0.50 -20.07
C GLY A 167 24.63 -1.11 -19.29
N ASP A 168 25.84 -0.71 -19.62
CA ASP A 168 27.06 -1.15 -18.95
C ASP A 168 27.44 -0.30 -17.72
N VAL A 169 26.60 0.71 -17.39
CA VAL A 169 26.85 1.62 -16.27
C VAL A 169 26.25 1.06 -14.99
N SER A 170 27.10 0.88 -14.00
CA SER A 170 26.69 0.45 -12.65
C SER A 170 27.24 1.44 -11.62
N THR A 171 26.36 2.06 -10.85
CA THR A 171 26.71 3.02 -9.79
C THR A 171 26.17 2.58 -8.45
N TYR A 172 27.02 2.61 -7.42
CA TYR A 172 26.62 2.29 -6.04
C TYR A 172 25.96 3.51 -5.38
N THR A 173 24.87 3.95 -5.99
CA THR A 173 24.06 5.07 -5.53
C THR A 173 22.62 4.61 -5.33
N ARG A 174 21.83 5.46 -4.70
CA ARG A 174 20.38 5.37 -4.56
C ARG A 174 19.68 6.15 -5.68
N PRO A 175 18.34 6.08 -5.71
CA PRO A 175 17.56 6.98 -6.56
C PRO A 175 18.01 8.42 -6.41
N ASN A 176 18.02 9.16 -7.52
CA ASN A 176 18.45 10.57 -7.60
C ASN A 176 19.91 10.84 -7.19
N GLY A 177 20.81 9.86 -7.30
CA GLY A 177 22.24 10.03 -7.04
C GLY A 177 22.61 10.14 -5.55
N LEU A 178 21.70 9.80 -4.64
CA LEU A 178 22.00 9.80 -3.20
C LEU A 178 22.96 8.67 -2.84
N GLN A 179 23.72 8.85 -1.77
CA GLN A 179 24.67 7.84 -1.29
C GLN A 179 23.96 6.57 -0.80
N ALA A 180 24.44 5.39 -1.18
CA ALA A 180 23.95 4.12 -0.66
C ALA A 180 24.37 3.91 0.80
N ALA A 181 23.56 3.18 1.58
CA ALA A 181 23.90 2.70 2.91
C ALA A 181 24.52 1.29 2.76
N THR A 182 25.75 1.11 3.22
CA THR A 182 26.53 -0.10 2.92
C THR A 182 26.91 -0.92 4.15
N HIS A 183 26.67 -0.42 5.36
CA HIS A 183 27.20 -1.03 6.59
C HIS A 183 26.19 -1.93 7.31
N LEU A 184 24.91 -1.58 7.32
CA LEU A 184 23.92 -2.26 8.16
C LEU A 184 23.64 -3.72 7.73
N THR A 185 23.79 -4.06 6.45
CA THR A 185 23.61 -5.43 5.96
C THR A 185 24.49 -6.45 6.66
N ASP A 186 25.74 -6.10 6.91
CA ASP A 186 26.70 -7.01 7.58
C ASP A 186 26.31 -7.24 9.04
N SER A 187 25.86 -6.18 9.72
CA SER A 187 25.33 -6.29 11.09
C SER A 187 24.08 -7.16 11.16
N LEU A 188 23.17 -7.02 10.21
CA LEU A 188 21.97 -7.87 10.11
C LEU A 188 22.34 -9.35 9.91
N LYS A 189 23.23 -9.66 8.98
CA LYS A 189 23.74 -11.02 8.75
C LYS A 189 24.43 -11.60 9.97
N ALA A 190 25.25 -10.80 10.65
CA ALA A 190 25.95 -11.22 11.88
C ALA A 190 24.98 -11.58 13.02
N ASN A 191 23.78 -10.97 13.03
CA ASN A 191 22.69 -11.28 13.96
C ASN A 191 21.72 -12.36 13.43
N GLY A 192 22.09 -13.08 12.38
CA GLY A 192 21.32 -14.22 11.85
C GLY A 192 20.14 -13.87 10.96
N VAL A 193 20.04 -12.62 10.48
CA VAL A 193 19.00 -12.21 9.56
C VAL A 193 19.30 -12.71 8.14
N GLU A 194 18.35 -13.45 7.56
CA GLU A 194 18.42 -13.94 6.19
C GLU A 194 18.12 -12.80 5.21
N MET A 195 19.09 -12.45 4.38
CA MET A 195 18.98 -11.40 3.37
C MET A 195 18.68 -12.01 2.01
N VAL A 196 17.86 -11.32 1.23
CA VAL A 196 17.57 -11.62 -0.18
C VAL A 196 17.82 -10.36 -1.02
N ARG A 197 17.95 -10.53 -2.34
CA ARG A 197 18.22 -9.40 -3.23
C ARG A 197 17.11 -9.26 -4.27
N PHE A 198 16.49 -8.09 -4.29
CA PHE A 198 15.47 -7.74 -5.26
C PHE A 198 15.89 -6.58 -6.14
N LYS A 199 15.16 -6.41 -7.24
CA LYS A 199 15.33 -5.27 -8.13
C LYS A 199 14.00 -4.57 -8.36
N THR A 200 14.06 -3.29 -8.65
CA THR A 200 12.96 -2.51 -9.23
C THR A 200 13.52 -1.61 -10.32
N GLY A 201 12.71 -0.73 -10.89
CA GLY A 201 13.17 0.18 -11.92
C GLY A 201 12.26 1.40 -12.03
N THR A 202 12.73 2.38 -12.76
CA THR A 202 11.99 3.61 -13.05
C THR A 202 12.20 4.03 -14.50
N PRO A 203 11.22 4.66 -15.17
CA PRO A 203 11.40 5.21 -16.52
C PRO A 203 12.17 6.53 -16.48
N ALA A 204 12.50 7.03 -17.68
CA ALA A 204 13.12 8.32 -17.84
C ALA A 204 12.18 9.48 -17.40
N ARG A 205 12.77 10.64 -17.12
CA ARG A 205 12.09 11.93 -17.02
C ARG A 205 12.42 12.76 -18.24
N ILE A 206 11.40 13.38 -18.82
CA ILE A 206 11.49 14.15 -20.06
C ILE A 206 11.11 15.60 -19.78
N ASP A 207 11.78 16.54 -20.45
CA ASP A 207 11.44 17.96 -20.40
C ASP A 207 10.10 18.21 -21.11
N LYS A 208 9.09 18.67 -20.38
CA LYS A 208 7.73 19.01 -20.85
C LYS A 208 7.74 19.85 -22.11
N ARG A 209 8.70 20.79 -22.23
CA ARG A 209 8.83 21.70 -23.38
C ARG A 209 9.23 21.01 -24.68
N SER A 210 9.71 19.77 -24.61
CA SER A 210 10.12 18.96 -25.77
C SER A 210 9.06 17.95 -26.22
N ILE A 211 7.87 17.99 -25.63
CA ILE A 211 6.76 17.05 -25.88
C ILE A 211 5.72 17.71 -26.79
N ASP A 212 5.29 16.99 -27.81
CA ASP A 212 4.17 17.39 -28.67
C ASP A 212 2.87 16.74 -28.16
N PHE A 213 2.18 17.42 -27.26
CA PHE A 213 0.92 16.93 -26.66
C PHE A 213 -0.22 16.82 -27.67
N SER A 214 -0.16 17.46 -28.84
CA SER A 214 -1.21 17.35 -29.87
C SER A 214 -1.37 15.94 -30.44
N LYS A 215 -0.36 15.07 -30.23
CA LYS A 215 -0.34 13.67 -30.63
C LYS A 215 -0.76 12.70 -29.53
N MET A 216 -1.20 13.20 -28.39
CA MET A 216 -1.55 12.43 -27.20
C MET A 216 -2.99 12.69 -26.78
N GLU A 217 -3.55 11.73 -26.07
CA GLU A 217 -4.89 11.85 -25.46
C GLU A 217 -4.77 12.46 -24.06
N GLU A 218 -5.42 13.60 -23.85
CA GLU A 218 -5.45 14.26 -22.55
C GLU A 218 -6.30 13.48 -21.55
N GLN A 219 -5.78 13.29 -20.35
CA GLN A 219 -6.42 12.55 -19.27
C GLN A 219 -6.70 13.51 -18.11
N PHE A 220 -7.96 13.86 -17.93
CA PHE A 220 -8.42 14.77 -16.88
C PHE A 220 -8.62 14.02 -15.55
N GLY A 221 -8.50 14.77 -14.45
CA GLY A 221 -9.00 14.34 -13.14
C GLY A 221 -10.53 14.37 -13.08
N ASP A 222 -11.07 13.92 -11.94
CA ASP A 222 -12.52 13.99 -11.68
C ASP A 222 -12.92 15.45 -11.43
N GLU A 223 -14.10 15.86 -11.91
CA GLU A 223 -14.64 17.22 -11.67
C GLU A 223 -14.80 17.51 -10.18
N ARG A 224 -15.27 16.55 -9.43
CA ARG A 224 -15.37 16.62 -7.97
C ARG A 224 -14.38 15.65 -7.32
N VAL A 225 -13.43 16.23 -6.63
CA VAL A 225 -12.39 15.48 -5.93
C VAL A 225 -12.93 14.93 -4.61
N VAL A 226 -12.65 13.65 -4.36
CA VAL A 226 -12.90 12.99 -3.07
C VAL A 226 -11.57 12.93 -2.30
N PRO A 227 -11.48 13.41 -1.05
CA PRO A 227 -10.25 13.34 -0.28
C PRO A 227 -9.90 11.91 0.13
N PHE A 228 -8.62 11.63 0.34
CA PHE A 228 -8.17 10.37 0.93
C PHE A 228 -8.45 10.30 2.43
N SER A 229 -8.17 11.37 3.16
CA SER A 229 -8.39 11.39 4.60
C SER A 229 -9.86 11.61 4.94
N PHE A 230 -10.36 10.82 5.88
CA PHE A 230 -11.69 11.01 6.47
C PHE A 230 -11.80 12.28 7.34
N SER A 231 -10.67 12.93 7.60
CA SER A 231 -10.59 14.17 8.38
C SER A 231 -10.41 15.41 7.51
N THR A 232 -10.22 15.25 6.20
CA THR A 232 -10.10 16.37 5.26
C THR A 232 -11.47 16.86 4.84
N ASP A 233 -11.68 18.19 4.90
CA ASP A 233 -12.89 18.80 4.37
C ASP A 233 -12.96 18.62 2.85
N PRO A 234 -14.00 17.97 2.31
CA PRO A 234 -14.13 17.74 0.86
C PRO A 234 -14.09 19.02 0.01
N GLU A 235 -14.49 20.16 0.56
CA GLU A 235 -14.44 21.44 -0.19
C GLU A 235 -13.01 21.99 -0.29
N SER A 236 -12.13 21.65 0.66
CA SER A 236 -10.74 22.12 0.67
C SER A 236 -9.86 21.50 -0.44
N VAL A 237 -10.31 20.38 -1.03
CA VAL A 237 -9.57 19.65 -2.09
C VAL A 237 -10.08 19.96 -3.51
N GLN A 238 -11.00 20.91 -3.66
CA GLN A 238 -11.48 21.35 -4.98
C GLN A 238 -10.50 22.36 -5.56
N ILE A 239 -9.54 21.91 -6.37
CA ILE A 239 -8.46 22.71 -6.95
C ILE A 239 -8.51 22.69 -8.49
N ASP A 240 -7.81 23.62 -9.12
CA ASP A 240 -7.49 23.52 -10.53
C ASP A 240 -6.44 22.42 -10.76
N GLN A 241 -6.81 21.40 -11.52
CA GLN A 241 -6.04 20.15 -11.65
C GLN A 241 -5.15 20.17 -12.90
N GLU A 242 -3.97 19.55 -12.78
CA GLU A 242 -3.07 19.27 -13.91
C GLU A 242 -3.57 18.05 -14.71
N SER A 243 -3.31 18.04 -16.01
CA SER A 243 -3.61 16.90 -16.88
C SER A 243 -2.44 15.92 -16.95
N CYS A 244 -2.77 14.63 -17.11
CA CYS A 244 -1.88 13.60 -17.60
C CYS A 244 -2.16 13.34 -19.08
N TRP A 245 -1.26 12.63 -19.76
CA TRP A 245 -1.37 12.40 -21.20
C TRP A 245 -1.10 10.94 -21.54
N LEU A 246 -1.88 10.38 -22.44
CA LEU A 246 -1.77 8.99 -22.89
C LEU A 246 -1.26 8.94 -24.33
N THR A 247 -0.23 8.14 -24.55
CA THR A 247 0.26 7.75 -25.87
C THR A 247 0.61 6.27 -25.87
N TYR A 248 1.27 5.77 -26.91
CA TYR A 248 1.54 4.35 -27.08
C TYR A 248 2.91 4.11 -27.69
N THR A 249 3.56 3.01 -27.32
CA THR A 249 4.65 2.45 -28.12
C THR A 249 4.12 1.93 -29.45
N ASN A 250 4.99 1.63 -30.36
CA ASN A 250 4.67 1.06 -31.67
C ASN A 250 5.67 -0.02 -32.08
N GLU A 251 5.50 -0.59 -33.26
CA GLU A 251 6.37 -1.67 -33.75
C GLU A 251 7.83 -1.25 -33.90
N GLU A 252 8.09 0.01 -34.28
CA GLU A 252 9.47 0.54 -34.38
C GLU A 252 10.12 0.62 -32.99
N THR A 253 9.37 1.10 -31.98
CA THR A 253 9.81 1.07 -30.58
C THR A 253 10.19 -0.35 -30.17
N HIS A 254 9.31 -1.32 -30.45
CA HIS A 254 9.53 -2.73 -30.07
C HIS A 254 10.71 -3.37 -30.82
N LYS A 255 10.92 -3.00 -32.10
CA LYS A 255 12.05 -3.46 -32.90
C LYS A 255 13.38 -2.99 -32.29
N ILE A 256 13.50 -1.70 -31.98
CA ILE A 256 14.69 -1.12 -31.34
C ILE A 256 15.01 -1.85 -30.03
N ILE A 257 13.99 -2.10 -29.20
CA ILE A 257 14.17 -2.83 -27.94
C ILE A 257 14.65 -4.25 -28.19
N ARG A 258 14.02 -4.99 -29.12
CA ARG A 258 14.41 -6.38 -29.45
C ARG A 258 15.83 -6.49 -29.96
N GLU A 259 16.26 -5.58 -30.83
CA GLU A 259 17.62 -5.53 -31.38
C GLU A 259 18.69 -5.23 -30.34
N ASN A 260 18.32 -4.64 -29.19
CA ASN A 260 19.22 -4.24 -28.13
C ASN A 260 19.06 -5.04 -26.82
N LEU A 261 18.32 -6.14 -26.82
CA LEU A 261 18.12 -6.96 -25.61
C LEU A 261 19.44 -7.46 -25.01
N SER A 262 20.43 -7.81 -25.85
CA SER A 262 21.76 -8.24 -25.39
C SER A 262 22.52 -7.15 -24.62
N ARG A 263 22.16 -5.89 -24.82
CA ARG A 263 22.73 -4.73 -24.10
C ARG A 263 21.95 -4.34 -22.84
N SER A 264 20.84 -5.04 -22.57
CA SER A 264 20.07 -4.81 -21.34
C SER A 264 20.69 -5.58 -20.18
N PRO A 265 21.00 -4.93 -19.04
CA PRO A 265 21.47 -5.58 -17.83
C PRO A 265 20.57 -6.71 -17.33
N LEU A 266 19.28 -6.62 -17.62
CA LEU A 266 18.28 -7.64 -17.28
C LEU A 266 18.50 -8.96 -18.06
N TYR A 267 18.93 -8.87 -19.31
CA TYR A 267 19.14 -10.01 -20.21
C TYR A 267 20.60 -10.45 -20.34
N SER A 268 21.55 -9.59 -19.97
CA SER A 268 22.99 -9.91 -19.96
C SER A 268 23.45 -10.64 -18.69
N GLY A 269 22.58 -10.78 -17.69
CA GLY A 269 22.94 -11.40 -16.40
C GLY A 269 23.66 -10.47 -15.42
N MET A 270 23.77 -9.18 -15.71
CA MET A 270 24.36 -8.20 -14.79
C MET A 270 23.46 -7.95 -13.58
N ILE A 271 22.15 -8.07 -13.75
CA ILE A 271 21.16 -7.96 -12.68
C ILE A 271 20.91 -9.36 -12.10
N GLU A 272 21.19 -9.54 -10.81
CA GLU A 272 20.98 -10.78 -10.07
C GLU A 272 19.60 -10.80 -9.36
N GLY A 273 19.11 -9.64 -8.97
CA GLY A 273 17.87 -9.48 -8.21
C GLY A 273 16.61 -9.77 -9.03
N THR A 274 15.65 -10.45 -8.42
CA THR A 274 14.35 -10.68 -9.03
C THR A 274 13.50 -9.41 -9.02
N GLY A 275 12.87 -9.09 -10.16
CA GLY A 275 12.01 -7.92 -10.32
C GLY A 275 10.54 -8.20 -10.09
N PRO A 276 9.71 -7.15 -9.86
CA PRO A 276 8.29 -7.29 -9.62
C PRO A 276 7.54 -7.70 -10.90
N ARG A 277 6.70 -8.73 -10.80
CA ARG A 277 5.89 -9.25 -11.91
C ARG A 277 4.91 -8.21 -12.48
N TYR A 278 4.36 -7.36 -11.63
CA TYR A 278 3.30 -6.41 -11.98
C TYR A 278 3.79 -4.99 -12.33
N CYS A 279 5.10 -4.78 -12.37
CA CYS A 279 5.73 -3.59 -12.89
C CYS A 279 6.92 -3.98 -13.78
N PRO A 280 6.65 -4.71 -14.89
CA PRO A 280 7.70 -5.16 -15.79
C PRO A 280 8.34 -3.97 -16.49
N SER A 281 9.63 -4.08 -16.81
CA SER A 281 10.28 -3.14 -17.70
C SER A 281 9.67 -3.19 -19.10
N ILE A 282 9.93 -2.19 -19.93
CA ILE A 282 9.42 -2.20 -21.30
C ILE A 282 10.03 -3.36 -22.10
N GLU A 283 11.29 -3.74 -21.83
CA GLU A 283 11.94 -4.93 -22.42
C GLU A 283 11.14 -6.20 -22.10
N ASP A 284 10.78 -6.38 -20.84
CA ASP A 284 9.95 -7.51 -20.40
C ASP A 284 8.58 -7.55 -21.09
N LYS A 285 7.93 -6.38 -21.25
CA LYS A 285 6.65 -6.29 -21.94
C LYS A 285 6.76 -6.72 -23.40
N VAL A 286 7.77 -6.22 -24.08
CA VAL A 286 8.01 -6.52 -25.52
C VAL A 286 8.33 -7.99 -25.74
N VAL A 287 9.03 -8.63 -24.79
CA VAL A 287 9.37 -10.06 -24.89
C VAL A 287 8.20 -10.95 -24.48
N LYS A 288 7.58 -10.68 -23.31
CA LYS A 288 6.51 -11.53 -22.75
C LYS A 288 5.17 -11.38 -23.46
N PHE A 289 4.90 -10.23 -24.06
CA PHE A 289 3.67 -9.92 -24.79
C PHE A 289 3.99 -9.56 -26.25
N ALA A 290 4.73 -10.42 -26.91
CA ALA A 290 5.21 -10.22 -28.29
C ALA A 290 4.08 -10.11 -29.33
N ASP A 291 2.88 -10.59 -29.00
CA ASP A 291 1.65 -10.47 -29.76
C ASP A 291 1.02 -9.09 -29.74
N LYS A 292 1.46 -8.21 -28.83
CA LYS A 292 0.93 -6.85 -28.69
C LYS A 292 1.72 -5.88 -29.55
N ASN A 293 1.03 -5.15 -30.42
CA ASN A 293 1.61 -4.15 -31.32
C ASN A 293 1.97 -2.84 -30.60
N ARG A 294 1.40 -2.59 -29.42
CA ARG A 294 1.60 -1.37 -28.66
C ARG A 294 1.38 -1.58 -27.16
N HIS A 295 2.03 -0.76 -26.36
CA HIS A 295 1.83 -0.65 -24.91
C HIS A 295 1.51 0.80 -24.55
N GLN A 296 0.68 0.99 -23.53
CA GLN A 296 0.33 2.32 -23.03
C GLN A 296 1.54 3.01 -22.41
N VAL A 297 1.66 4.31 -22.70
CA VAL A 297 2.67 5.21 -22.16
C VAL A 297 1.95 6.43 -21.59
N PHE A 298 2.13 6.67 -20.30
CA PHE A 298 1.54 7.81 -19.60
C PHE A 298 2.58 8.89 -19.34
N LEU A 299 2.30 10.11 -19.75
CA LEU A 299 3.08 11.30 -19.39
C LEU A 299 2.41 11.95 -18.18
N GLU A 300 3.11 11.94 -17.06
CA GLU A 300 2.60 12.42 -15.78
C GLU A 300 3.53 13.53 -15.25
N PRO A 301 3.01 14.76 -15.01
CA PRO A 301 3.84 15.82 -14.42
C PRO A 301 4.32 15.42 -13.02
N GLU A 302 5.59 15.69 -12.72
CA GLU A 302 6.17 15.40 -11.39
C GLU A 302 5.88 16.50 -10.35
N GLY A 303 5.26 17.61 -10.75
CA GLY A 303 4.87 18.71 -9.90
C GLY A 303 4.41 19.92 -10.71
N ARG A 304 3.85 20.93 -10.03
CA ARG A 304 3.35 22.17 -10.66
C ARG A 304 4.47 23.09 -11.17
N TYR A 305 5.59 23.09 -10.48
CA TYR A 305 6.68 24.05 -10.71
C TYR A 305 7.92 23.39 -11.32
N THR A 306 7.75 22.27 -12.01
CA THR A 306 8.81 21.59 -12.75
C THR A 306 8.38 21.24 -14.16
N ASN A 307 9.35 21.20 -15.08
CA ASN A 307 9.14 20.69 -16.43
C ASN A 307 9.42 19.19 -16.55
N GLU A 308 9.72 18.50 -15.45
CA GLU A 308 9.95 17.05 -15.48
C GLU A 308 8.63 16.30 -15.65
N MET A 309 8.56 15.46 -16.69
CA MET A 309 7.45 14.55 -16.95
C MET A 309 7.92 13.11 -16.74
N TYR A 310 7.19 12.36 -15.93
CA TYR A 310 7.39 10.93 -15.73
C TYR A 310 6.79 10.15 -16.89
N VAL A 311 7.55 9.20 -17.47
CA VAL A 311 7.10 8.41 -18.63
C VAL A 311 6.63 7.04 -18.18
N GLY A 312 5.44 6.98 -17.60
CA GLY A 312 4.84 5.76 -17.07
C GLY A 312 4.69 4.67 -18.13
N GLY A 313 5.08 3.45 -17.78
CA GLY A 313 5.02 2.30 -18.69
C GLY A 313 6.31 2.00 -19.44
N MET A 314 7.30 2.90 -19.41
CA MET A 314 8.59 2.81 -20.12
C MET A 314 9.80 2.59 -19.19
N SER A 315 9.58 1.97 -18.02
CA SER A 315 10.71 1.57 -17.16
C SER A 315 11.68 0.68 -17.92
N SER A 316 12.98 1.00 -17.85
CA SER A 316 14.01 0.34 -18.64
C SER A 316 15.37 0.36 -17.95
N SER A 317 16.22 -0.60 -18.29
CA SER A 317 17.65 -0.59 -17.98
C SER A 317 18.54 -0.56 -19.21
N LEU A 318 17.98 -0.34 -20.39
CA LEU A 318 18.73 -0.21 -21.65
C LEU A 318 19.74 0.95 -21.58
N PRO A 319 20.83 0.90 -22.37
CA PRO A 319 21.79 1.98 -22.44
C PRO A 319 21.18 3.30 -22.90
N GLU A 320 21.81 4.41 -22.56
CA GLU A 320 21.30 5.77 -22.80
C GLU A 320 21.01 6.04 -24.29
N ASP A 321 21.88 5.61 -25.21
CA ASP A 321 21.67 5.76 -26.65
C ASP A 321 20.41 5.03 -27.14
N VAL A 322 20.15 3.84 -26.59
CA VAL A 322 18.94 3.07 -26.90
C VAL A 322 17.70 3.72 -26.30
N GLN A 323 17.80 4.23 -25.06
CA GLN A 323 16.71 4.94 -24.42
C GLN A 323 16.28 6.14 -25.27
N ILE A 324 17.21 6.99 -25.71
CA ILE A 324 16.93 8.14 -26.56
C ILE A 324 16.22 7.70 -27.85
N THR A 325 16.76 6.70 -28.51
CA THR A 325 16.23 6.21 -29.79
C THR A 325 14.84 5.63 -29.66
N MET A 326 14.58 4.80 -28.63
CA MET A 326 13.26 4.20 -28.43
C MET A 326 12.21 5.24 -28.04
N TYR A 327 12.54 6.25 -27.20
CA TYR A 327 11.60 7.32 -26.87
C TYR A 327 11.22 8.13 -28.10
N HIS A 328 12.15 8.42 -29.01
CA HIS A 328 11.89 9.19 -30.23
C HIS A 328 10.95 8.50 -31.23
N THR A 329 10.66 7.21 -31.05
CA THR A 329 9.66 6.49 -31.87
C THR A 329 8.23 6.62 -31.33
N VAL A 330 8.08 7.08 -30.09
CA VAL A 330 6.76 7.20 -29.44
C VAL A 330 6.08 8.47 -29.90
N PRO A 331 4.81 8.43 -30.38
CA PRO A 331 4.09 9.61 -30.82
C PRO A 331 4.05 10.72 -29.76
N GLY A 332 4.48 11.93 -30.15
CA GLY A 332 4.61 13.10 -29.28
C GLY A 332 5.96 13.21 -28.57
N LEU A 333 6.81 12.20 -28.64
CA LEU A 333 8.14 12.18 -28.04
C LEU A 333 9.28 12.22 -29.06
N GLU A 334 9.00 12.50 -30.33
CA GLU A 334 9.97 12.47 -31.44
C GLU A 334 11.16 13.42 -31.21
N HIS A 335 10.98 14.46 -30.42
CA HIS A 335 12.02 15.43 -30.08
C HIS A 335 12.27 15.52 -28.56
N ALA A 336 11.87 14.49 -27.84
CA ALA A 336 11.97 14.44 -26.39
C ALA A 336 13.40 14.62 -25.88
N LYS A 337 13.59 15.49 -24.91
CA LYS A 337 14.84 15.70 -24.20
C LYS A 337 14.78 15.01 -22.85
N ILE A 338 15.65 14.01 -22.67
CA ILE A 338 15.72 13.27 -21.41
C ILE A 338 16.43 14.15 -20.37
N VAL A 339 15.76 14.36 -19.23
CA VAL A 339 16.32 15.04 -18.05
C VAL A 339 17.03 14.02 -17.14
N ARG A 340 16.46 12.84 -16.99
CA ARG A 340 17.04 11.72 -16.22
C ARG A 340 16.79 10.42 -16.97
N ASN A 341 17.84 9.59 -17.06
CA ASN A 341 17.72 8.28 -17.69
C ASN A 341 16.85 7.34 -16.86
N ALA A 342 16.21 6.38 -17.55
CA ALA A 342 15.65 5.21 -16.90
C ALA A 342 16.78 4.34 -16.33
N TYR A 343 16.52 3.64 -15.25
CA TYR A 343 17.48 2.69 -14.65
C TYR A 343 16.75 1.59 -13.87
N ALA A 344 17.44 0.46 -13.70
CA ALA A 344 17.09 -0.53 -12.71
C ALA A 344 17.88 -0.26 -11.42
N ILE A 345 17.30 -0.62 -10.27
CA ILE A 345 17.98 -0.60 -8.99
C ILE A 345 17.87 -1.97 -8.33
N GLU A 346 18.99 -2.50 -7.90
CA GLU A 346 19.08 -3.68 -7.02
C GLU A 346 19.37 -3.23 -5.59
N TYR A 347 18.84 -3.97 -4.62
CA TYR A 347 18.98 -3.67 -3.20
C TYR A 347 18.81 -4.92 -2.35
N ASP A 348 19.37 -4.87 -1.13
CA ASP A 348 19.18 -5.91 -0.14
C ASP A 348 17.85 -5.71 0.60
N CYS A 349 17.15 -6.80 0.81
CA CYS A 349 15.94 -6.88 1.63
C CYS A 349 15.93 -8.20 2.43
N ILE A 350 14.94 -8.39 3.26
CA ILE A 350 14.81 -9.61 4.06
C ILE A 350 13.79 -10.59 3.46
N ASN A 351 13.93 -11.87 3.84
CA ASN A 351 12.85 -12.82 3.74
C ASN A 351 11.83 -12.51 4.85
N PRO A 352 10.60 -12.00 4.54
CA PRO A 352 9.66 -11.51 5.55
C PRO A 352 9.05 -12.61 6.42
N ARG A 353 9.27 -13.88 6.10
CA ARG A 353 8.87 -15.01 6.98
C ARG A 353 9.61 -15.06 8.31
N GLN A 354 10.70 -14.28 8.44
CA GLN A 354 11.39 -14.06 9.70
C GLN A 354 10.64 -13.14 10.67
N LEU A 355 9.54 -12.53 10.20
CA LEU A 355 8.72 -11.61 10.99
C LEU A 355 7.47 -12.32 11.54
N LEU A 356 7.05 -11.88 12.72
CA LEU A 356 5.74 -12.15 13.28
C LEU A 356 4.67 -11.28 12.56
N PRO A 357 3.37 -11.59 12.72
CA PRO A 357 2.29 -10.72 12.23
C PRO A 357 2.30 -9.28 12.78
N SER A 358 2.95 -9.05 13.91
CA SER A 358 3.23 -7.71 14.48
C SER A 358 4.36 -6.97 13.78
N LEU A 359 5.02 -7.60 12.80
CA LEU A 359 6.23 -7.15 12.11
C LEU A 359 7.50 -7.11 12.99
N GLU A 360 7.49 -7.74 14.17
CA GLU A 360 8.67 -8.00 14.98
C GLU A 360 9.46 -9.19 14.42
N PHE A 361 10.78 -9.14 14.48
CA PHE A 361 11.62 -10.29 14.14
C PHE A 361 11.42 -11.44 15.15
N LYS A 362 11.29 -12.67 14.66
CA LYS A 362 11.17 -13.86 15.48
C LYS A 362 12.44 -14.12 16.31
N ALA A 363 13.61 -13.87 15.72
CA ALA A 363 14.92 -14.14 16.33
C ALA A 363 15.47 -12.98 17.17
N ILE A 364 15.01 -11.76 16.97
CA ILE A 364 15.53 -10.56 17.67
C ILE A 364 14.35 -9.79 18.25
N LYS A 365 14.19 -9.90 19.56
CA LYS A 365 13.15 -9.17 20.29
C LYS A 365 13.36 -7.67 20.22
N ASN A 366 12.27 -6.89 20.19
CA ASN A 366 12.24 -5.44 20.11
C ASN A 366 12.76 -4.85 18.79
N LEU A 367 13.04 -5.69 17.79
CA LEU A 367 13.38 -5.27 16.44
C LEU A 367 12.19 -5.51 15.51
N PHE A 368 11.71 -4.44 14.89
CA PHE A 368 10.60 -4.44 13.94
C PHE A 368 11.07 -4.05 12.54
N SER A 369 10.28 -4.34 11.53
CA SER A 369 10.63 -4.00 10.15
C SER A 369 9.39 -3.62 9.34
N GLY A 370 9.54 -2.65 8.45
CA GLY A 370 8.45 -2.19 7.58
C GLY A 370 8.93 -1.69 6.22
N GLY A 371 8.02 -1.78 5.25
CA GLY A 371 8.21 -1.21 3.93
C GLY A 371 8.87 -2.15 2.92
N GLN A 372 9.51 -1.55 1.92
CA GLN A 372 10.11 -2.30 0.80
C GLN A 372 11.24 -3.23 1.23
N PHE A 373 11.89 -2.93 2.33
CA PHE A 373 12.88 -3.80 2.97
C PHE A 373 12.32 -5.17 3.37
N ASN A 374 11.02 -5.30 3.60
CA ASN A 374 10.32 -6.58 3.83
C ASN A 374 9.98 -7.33 2.53
N GLY A 375 10.56 -6.96 1.40
CA GLY A 375 10.29 -7.61 0.12
C GLY A 375 8.94 -7.24 -0.50
N SER A 376 8.37 -6.11 -0.13
CA SER A 376 7.19 -5.53 -0.80
C SER A 376 7.59 -4.44 -1.80
N SER A 377 6.63 -3.95 -2.59
CA SER A 377 6.84 -2.85 -3.54
C SER A 377 5.63 -1.93 -3.56
N GLY A 378 5.89 -0.64 -3.42
CA GLY A 378 4.90 0.44 -3.46
C GLY A 378 4.94 1.32 -2.21
N TYR A 379 4.60 2.61 -2.38
CA TYR A 379 4.62 3.61 -1.32
C TYR A 379 3.57 3.30 -0.23
N GLU A 380 2.40 2.86 -0.65
CA GLU A 380 1.25 2.58 0.20
C GLU A 380 1.48 1.31 1.03
N GLU A 381 2.06 0.28 0.42
CA GLU A 381 2.47 -0.94 1.11
C GLU A 381 3.56 -0.63 2.16
N ALA A 382 4.48 0.26 1.81
CA ALA A 382 5.53 0.69 2.73
C ALA A 382 4.95 1.47 3.92
N ALA A 383 4.09 2.45 3.66
CA ALA A 383 3.44 3.25 4.70
C ALA A 383 2.59 2.39 5.64
N ALA A 384 1.81 1.45 5.10
CA ALA A 384 0.99 0.54 5.89
C ALA A 384 1.82 -0.31 6.86
N GLN A 385 2.90 -0.90 6.38
CA GLN A 385 3.81 -1.70 7.21
C GLN A 385 4.54 -0.82 8.24
N GLY A 386 5.02 0.35 7.83
CA GLY A 386 5.67 1.29 8.72
C GLY A 386 4.76 1.71 9.87
N LEU A 387 3.51 2.02 9.58
CA LEU A 387 2.50 2.37 10.60
C LEU A 387 2.29 1.23 11.60
N ILE A 388 2.05 0.01 11.14
CA ILE A 388 1.85 -1.15 12.04
C ILE A 388 3.11 -1.48 12.84
N ALA A 389 4.28 -1.45 12.21
CA ALA A 389 5.55 -1.68 12.91
C ALA A 389 5.82 -0.62 13.98
N GLY A 390 5.58 0.66 13.68
CA GLY A 390 5.72 1.76 14.62
C GLY A 390 4.74 1.66 15.80
N ILE A 391 3.48 1.35 15.53
CA ILE A 391 2.46 1.10 16.56
C ILE A 391 2.90 -0.05 17.47
N ASN A 392 3.32 -1.17 16.89
CA ASN A 392 3.68 -2.35 17.69
C ASN A 392 4.99 -2.17 18.46
N ALA A 393 5.96 -1.46 17.91
CA ALA A 393 7.16 -1.07 18.65
C ALA A 393 6.78 -0.20 19.87
N ALA A 394 5.88 0.76 19.71
CA ALA A 394 5.40 1.59 20.80
C ALA A 394 4.61 0.78 21.85
N LEU A 395 3.70 -0.08 21.43
CA LEU A 395 2.94 -0.97 22.34
C LEU A 395 3.87 -1.91 23.11
N ARG A 396 4.90 -2.45 22.45
CA ARG A 396 5.94 -3.28 23.10
C ARG A 396 6.64 -2.52 24.22
N VAL A 397 7.09 -1.28 23.97
CA VAL A 397 7.73 -0.43 24.96
C VAL A 397 6.79 -0.09 26.11
N GLN A 398 5.50 0.09 25.84
CA GLN A 398 4.47 0.38 26.83
C GLN A 398 3.98 -0.87 27.60
N GLY A 399 4.43 -2.07 27.23
CA GLY A 399 3.96 -3.32 27.82
C GLY A 399 2.49 -3.64 27.54
N LYS A 400 1.96 -3.16 26.41
CA LYS A 400 0.59 -3.35 25.96
C LYS A 400 0.50 -4.45 24.90
N GLU A 401 -0.73 -4.95 24.69
CA GLU A 401 -1.02 -5.95 23.66
C GLU A 401 -0.78 -5.39 22.25
N GLU A 402 -0.15 -6.18 21.41
CA GLU A 402 0.14 -5.87 20.01
C GLU A 402 -1.13 -5.66 19.18
N LEU A 403 -1.00 -4.85 18.13
CA LEU A 403 -2.02 -4.66 17.12
C LEU A 403 -1.71 -5.59 15.92
N VAL A 404 -2.49 -6.64 15.78
CA VAL A 404 -2.49 -7.53 14.62
C VAL A 404 -3.84 -7.44 13.94
N LEU A 405 -3.86 -6.96 12.70
CA LEU A 405 -5.08 -6.85 11.91
C LEU A 405 -5.36 -8.13 11.15
N ASP A 406 -6.62 -8.56 11.19
CA ASP A 406 -7.08 -9.77 10.51
C ASP A 406 -7.27 -9.50 9.00
N ARG A 407 -7.05 -10.53 8.18
CA ARG A 407 -7.34 -10.54 6.73
C ARG A 407 -8.80 -10.23 6.42
N SER A 408 -9.72 -10.59 7.30
CA SER A 408 -11.15 -10.30 7.14
C SER A 408 -11.54 -8.87 7.50
N GLU A 409 -10.63 -8.11 8.10
CA GLU A 409 -10.88 -6.76 8.59
C GLU A 409 -10.18 -5.67 7.78
N SER A 410 -9.08 -6.00 7.10
CA SER A 410 -8.30 -4.99 6.39
C SER A 410 -7.42 -5.53 5.26
N TYR A 411 -7.16 -4.69 4.25
CA TYR A 411 -6.11 -4.91 3.26
C TYR A 411 -4.72 -4.90 3.89
N ILE A 412 -4.50 -4.11 4.94
CA ILE A 412 -3.25 -4.13 5.72
C ILE A 412 -3.05 -5.50 6.34
N GLY A 413 -4.10 -6.11 6.88
CA GLY A 413 -4.06 -7.49 7.41
C GLY A 413 -3.73 -8.51 6.31
N VAL A 414 -4.35 -8.38 5.13
CA VAL A 414 -4.02 -9.24 3.97
C VAL A 414 -2.55 -9.08 3.56
N LEU A 415 -2.06 -7.84 3.47
CA LEU A 415 -0.67 -7.52 3.11
C LEU A 415 0.32 -8.19 4.07
N ILE A 416 0.15 -7.98 5.36
CA ILE A 416 1.09 -8.48 6.36
C ILE A 416 1.01 -10.01 6.45
N ASP A 417 -0.18 -10.60 6.49
CA ASP A 417 -0.33 -12.05 6.53
C ASP A 417 0.29 -12.72 5.31
N ASP A 418 0.07 -12.17 4.10
CA ASP A 418 0.70 -12.69 2.88
C ASP A 418 2.24 -12.60 2.95
N LEU A 419 2.80 -11.51 3.47
CA LEU A 419 4.25 -11.34 3.59
C LEU A 419 4.87 -12.36 4.54
N VAL A 420 4.28 -12.56 5.73
CA VAL A 420 4.88 -13.39 6.78
C VAL A 420 4.58 -14.88 6.63
N THR A 421 3.55 -15.26 5.85
CA THR A 421 3.12 -16.65 5.70
C THR A 421 3.38 -17.26 4.33
N LYS A 422 3.41 -16.45 3.27
CA LYS A 422 3.60 -16.96 1.90
C LYS A 422 5.05 -16.87 1.45
N GLU A 423 5.42 -17.76 0.55
CA GLU A 423 6.72 -17.69 -0.12
C GLU A 423 6.66 -16.66 -1.24
N ASN A 424 7.49 -15.64 -1.16
CA ASN A 424 7.56 -14.57 -2.14
C ASN A 424 8.92 -14.61 -2.83
N HIS A 425 8.96 -15.07 -4.08
CA HIS A 425 10.17 -15.09 -4.92
C HIS A 425 10.37 -13.79 -5.71
N GLU A 426 9.43 -12.88 -5.61
CA GLU A 426 9.42 -11.58 -6.28
C GLU A 426 8.88 -10.51 -5.32
N PRO A 427 9.18 -9.21 -5.51
CA PRO A 427 8.63 -8.15 -4.70
C PRO A 427 7.10 -8.22 -4.63
N TYR A 428 6.57 -8.35 -3.41
CA TYR A 428 5.13 -8.43 -3.17
C TYR A 428 4.44 -7.11 -3.54
N ARG A 429 3.30 -7.18 -4.18
CA ARG A 429 2.45 -6.05 -4.48
C ARG A 429 1.00 -6.35 -4.10
N MET A 430 0.36 -5.41 -3.42
CA MET A 430 -1.06 -5.52 -3.10
C MET A 430 -1.91 -5.40 -4.35
N MET A 431 -2.90 -6.29 -4.46
CA MET A 431 -3.93 -6.30 -5.50
C MET A 431 -5.27 -6.69 -4.89
N THR A 432 -6.36 -6.20 -5.48
CA THR A 432 -7.72 -6.54 -5.02
C THR A 432 -8.01 -8.04 -5.06
N SER A 433 -7.36 -8.79 -5.97
CA SER A 433 -7.51 -10.24 -6.07
C SER A 433 -6.92 -11.03 -4.89
N ARG A 434 -6.09 -10.40 -4.06
CA ARG A 434 -5.50 -11.03 -2.88
C ARG A 434 -6.44 -11.04 -1.67
N ALA A 435 -7.44 -10.16 -1.67
CA ALA A 435 -8.45 -10.09 -0.62
C ALA A 435 -9.64 -11.01 -0.93
N GLU A 436 -10.01 -11.84 0.01
CA GLU A 436 -11.15 -12.78 -0.09
C GLU A 436 -12.49 -12.05 0.07
N TYR A 437 -12.54 -11.02 0.90
CA TYR A 437 -13.76 -10.32 1.31
C TYR A 437 -13.86 -8.90 0.77
N ARG A 438 -13.64 -8.71 -0.54
CA ARG A 438 -13.49 -7.39 -1.17
C ARG A 438 -14.67 -6.44 -0.95
N LEU A 439 -15.89 -6.97 -0.86
CA LEU A 439 -17.07 -6.14 -0.63
C LEU A 439 -17.16 -5.62 0.81
N LEU A 440 -16.58 -6.34 1.76
CA LEU A 440 -16.45 -5.88 3.14
C LEU A 440 -15.29 -4.90 3.32
N LEU A 441 -14.19 -5.10 2.55
CA LEU A 441 -12.93 -4.34 2.66
C LEU A 441 -12.85 -3.20 1.64
N ARG A 442 -13.91 -2.39 1.53
CA ARG A 442 -13.93 -1.25 0.60
C ARG A 442 -13.12 -0.08 1.15
N GLN A 443 -12.65 0.79 0.25
CA GLN A 443 -11.97 2.02 0.67
C GLN A 443 -12.92 3.01 1.37
N ASP A 444 -14.18 3.06 0.96
CA ASP A 444 -15.19 3.98 1.48
C ASP A 444 -15.62 3.70 2.92
N ASN A 445 -15.40 2.50 3.42
CA ASN A 445 -15.76 2.07 4.78
C ASN A 445 -14.55 1.78 5.69
N ALA A 446 -13.35 2.19 5.32
CA ALA A 446 -12.15 1.90 6.08
C ALA A 446 -12.21 2.48 7.51
N ASP A 447 -12.80 3.67 7.68
CA ASP A 447 -13.03 4.30 8.97
C ASP A 447 -13.94 3.47 9.87
N LEU A 448 -15.06 2.97 9.33
CA LEU A 448 -16.01 2.12 10.05
C LEU A 448 -15.39 0.80 10.54
N ARG A 449 -14.39 0.27 9.80
CA ARG A 449 -13.70 -0.96 10.17
C ARG A 449 -12.56 -0.76 11.17
N LEU A 450 -11.74 0.29 11.01
CA LEU A 450 -10.43 0.38 11.62
C LEU A 450 -10.22 1.54 12.60
N ARG A 451 -11.06 2.59 12.58
CA ARG A 451 -10.87 3.76 13.44
C ARG A 451 -10.90 3.43 14.95
N LYS A 452 -11.65 2.40 15.32
CA LYS A 452 -11.67 1.84 16.69
C LYS A 452 -10.29 1.37 17.17
N TYR A 453 -9.50 0.80 16.25
CA TYR A 453 -8.11 0.35 16.55
C TYR A 453 -7.18 1.56 16.69
N GLY A 454 -7.29 2.54 15.80
CA GLY A 454 -6.55 3.80 15.90
C GLY A 454 -6.82 4.53 17.22
N TYR A 455 -8.08 4.54 17.67
CA TYR A 455 -8.47 5.08 18.97
C TYR A 455 -7.89 4.27 20.14
N ARG A 456 -7.96 2.93 20.09
CA ARG A 456 -7.40 2.04 21.12
C ARG A 456 -5.90 2.28 21.36
N VAL A 457 -5.14 2.53 20.29
CA VAL A 457 -3.69 2.75 20.37
C VAL A 457 -3.31 4.23 20.62
N GLY A 458 -4.28 5.15 20.62
CA GLY A 458 -4.06 6.56 20.92
C GLY A 458 -3.69 7.44 19.72
N LEU A 459 -3.88 6.98 18.48
CA LEU A 459 -3.62 7.75 17.27
C LEU A 459 -4.85 8.49 16.71
N ILE A 460 -6.04 8.10 17.13
CA ILE A 460 -7.32 8.77 16.82
C ILE A 460 -7.83 9.42 18.08
N SER A 461 -8.20 10.71 17.97
CA SER A 461 -8.74 11.48 19.11
C SER A 461 -10.13 11.02 19.52
N GLU A 462 -10.53 11.36 20.76
CA GLU A 462 -11.90 11.16 21.26
C GLU A 462 -12.94 11.79 20.34
N GLU A 463 -12.69 13.02 19.89
CA GLU A 463 -13.59 13.76 19.00
C GLU A 463 -13.79 13.02 17.67
N GLN A 464 -12.71 12.50 17.06
CA GLN A 464 -12.77 11.73 15.82
C GLN A 464 -13.51 10.40 16.02
N TYR A 465 -13.35 9.78 17.18
CA TYR A 465 -14.02 8.52 17.49
C TYR A 465 -15.52 8.72 17.76
N GLU A 466 -15.90 9.79 18.47
CA GLU A 466 -17.30 10.15 18.66
C GLU A 466 -17.98 10.53 17.33
N ALA A 467 -17.28 11.26 16.45
CA ALA A 467 -17.79 11.55 15.10
C ALA A 467 -18.06 10.25 14.29
N LEU A 468 -17.23 9.23 14.46
CA LEU A 468 -17.46 7.91 13.85
C LEU A 468 -18.75 7.26 14.37
N LYS A 469 -18.98 7.27 15.68
CA LYS A 469 -20.19 6.70 16.29
C LYS A 469 -21.45 7.39 15.78
N VAL A 470 -21.40 8.72 15.65
CA VAL A 470 -22.51 9.49 15.05
C VAL A 470 -22.74 9.09 13.60
N LYS A 471 -21.68 8.87 12.82
CA LYS A 471 -21.78 8.40 11.43
C LYS A 471 -22.42 7.00 11.38
N GLU A 472 -21.98 6.06 12.20
CA GLU A 472 -22.54 4.70 12.28
C GLU A 472 -24.04 4.74 12.62
N GLN A 473 -24.42 5.55 13.61
CA GLN A 473 -25.81 5.72 13.99
C GLN A 473 -26.66 6.28 12.86
N ARG A 474 -26.20 7.33 12.17
CA ARG A 474 -26.93 7.94 11.04
C ARG A 474 -27.12 6.95 9.88
N ILE A 475 -26.13 6.12 9.59
CA ILE A 475 -26.22 5.08 8.56
C ILE A 475 -27.32 4.08 8.95
N GLN A 476 -27.30 3.60 10.19
CA GLN A 476 -28.27 2.61 10.67
C GLN A 476 -29.70 3.16 10.69
N GLU A 477 -29.90 4.35 11.24
CA GLU A 477 -31.20 5.04 11.29
C GLU A 477 -31.78 5.24 9.89
N GLU A 478 -30.93 5.63 8.92
CA GLU A 478 -31.40 5.87 7.55
C GLU A 478 -31.71 4.56 6.81
N ILE A 479 -30.94 3.51 7.02
CA ILE A 479 -31.27 2.17 6.47
C ILE A 479 -32.64 1.72 7.00
N GLU A 480 -32.87 1.80 8.31
CA GLU A 480 -34.16 1.43 8.92
C GLU A 480 -35.31 2.29 8.39
N ARG A 481 -35.08 3.61 8.23
CA ARG A 481 -36.08 4.53 7.70
C ARG A 481 -36.51 4.15 6.28
N VAL A 482 -35.55 3.91 5.35
CA VAL A 482 -35.89 3.60 3.96
C VAL A 482 -36.45 2.18 3.78
N GLU A 483 -36.13 1.25 4.67
CA GLU A 483 -36.75 -0.08 4.71
C GLU A 483 -38.24 0.00 5.12
N ASN A 484 -38.58 0.95 5.97
CA ASN A 484 -39.94 1.15 6.50
C ASN A 484 -40.71 2.30 5.83
N THR A 485 -40.13 2.97 4.83
CA THR A 485 -40.81 4.04 4.08
C THR A 485 -41.33 3.47 2.75
N TYR A 486 -42.66 3.44 2.63
CA TYR A 486 -43.34 2.91 1.45
C TYR A 486 -43.82 4.04 0.54
N VAL A 487 -43.70 3.84 -0.74
CA VAL A 487 -44.22 4.70 -1.81
C VAL A 487 -45.29 3.95 -2.60
N GLY A 488 -46.33 4.68 -2.94
CA GLY A 488 -47.43 4.13 -3.73
C GLY A 488 -47.20 4.25 -5.23
N THR A 489 -48.24 3.98 -6.01
CA THR A 489 -48.24 4.01 -7.49
C THR A 489 -48.56 5.41 -8.04
N SER A 490 -48.14 6.49 -7.39
CA SER A 490 -48.37 7.87 -7.83
C SER A 490 -47.67 8.15 -9.17
N SER A 491 -48.18 9.13 -9.93
CA SER A 491 -47.56 9.56 -11.19
C SER A 491 -46.09 9.91 -11.04
N ASN A 492 -45.71 10.66 -10.00
CA ASN A 492 -44.34 11.10 -9.78
C ASN A 492 -43.34 9.95 -9.66
N ILE A 493 -43.71 8.86 -8.98
CA ILE A 493 -42.80 7.72 -8.87
C ILE A 493 -42.68 6.94 -10.17
N ASN A 494 -43.81 6.75 -10.88
CA ASN A 494 -43.79 6.04 -12.14
C ASN A 494 -43.08 6.85 -13.25
N GLU A 495 -43.21 8.18 -13.25
CA GLU A 495 -42.43 9.07 -14.12
C GLU A 495 -40.93 8.95 -13.87
N LEU A 496 -40.50 8.96 -12.61
CA LEU A 496 -39.10 8.74 -12.23
C LEU A 496 -38.60 7.35 -12.65
N LEU A 497 -39.40 6.31 -12.43
CA LEU A 497 -39.05 4.94 -12.83
C LEU A 497 -38.89 4.81 -14.34
N GLU A 498 -39.78 5.46 -15.12
CA GLU A 498 -39.71 5.49 -16.56
C GLU A 498 -38.48 6.23 -17.06
N GLU A 499 -38.13 7.37 -16.46
CA GLU A 499 -36.92 8.15 -16.78
C GLU A 499 -35.66 7.30 -16.65
N TYR A 500 -35.56 6.49 -15.60
CA TYR A 500 -34.40 5.62 -15.36
C TYR A 500 -34.55 4.22 -15.97
N GLY A 501 -35.56 3.98 -16.81
CA GLY A 501 -35.78 2.70 -17.49
C GLY A 501 -36.09 1.55 -16.54
N SER A 502 -36.66 1.86 -15.37
CA SER A 502 -37.06 0.86 -14.37
C SER A 502 -38.48 0.42 -14.53
N THR A 503 -38.80 -0.79 -14.08
CA THR A 503 -40.19 -1.33 -14.11
C THR A 503 -41.11 -0.50 -13.22
N LEU A 504 -42.26 -0.10 -13.79
CA LEU A 504 -43.28 0.67 -13.07
C LEU A 504 -43.87 -0.12 -11.89
N LEU A 505 -44.32 0.60 -10.86
CA LEU A 505 -44.96 -0.01 -9.72
C LEU A 505 -46.41 -0.37 -10.03
N SER A 506 -46.80 -1.60 -9.68
CA SER A 506 -48.19 -2.08 -9.69
C SER A 506 -48.83 -2.08 -8.29
N GLY A 507 -48.03 -1.79 -7.24
CA GLY A 507 -48.44 -1.73 -5.84
C GLY A 507 -47.42 -0.95 -5.02
N GLY A 508 -47.66 -0.84 -3.71
CA GLY A 508 -46.70 -0.17 -2.80
C GLY A 508 -45.37 -0.91 -2.73
N SER A 509 -44.28 -0.16 -2.70
CA SER A 509 -42.91 -0.68 -2.53
C SER A 509 -42.15 0.15 -1.50
N SER A 510 -41.24 -0.47 -0.74
CA SER A 510 -40.38 0.30 0.12
C SER A 510 -39.29 1.02 -0.70
N LEU A 511 -38.77 2.14 -0.16
CA LEU A 511 -37.63 2.83 -0.78
C LEU A 511 -36.42 1.90 -0.89
N ALA A 512 -36.19 1.04 0.09
CA ALA A 512 -35.12 0.05 0.06
C ALA A 512 -35.25 -0.95 -1.10
N GLU A 513 -36.46 -1.42 -1.41
CA GLU A 513 -36.70 -2.30 -2.57
C GLU A 513 -36.38 -1.60 -3.89
N LEU A 514 -36.66 -0.31 -4.01
CA LEU A 514 -36.31 0.49 -5.18
C LEU A 514 -34.78 0.70 -5.29
N ILE A 515 -34.09 0.99 -4.17
CA ILE A 515 -32.62 1.10 -4.15
C ILE A 515 -31.95 -0.20 -4.58
N ARG A 516 -32.52 -1.36 -4.29
CA ARG A 516 -31.98 -2.67 -4.70
C ARG A 516 -32.03 -2.92 -6.21
N ARG A 517 -32.84 -2.17 -6.97
CA ARG A 517 -32.90 -2.29 -8.42
C ARG A 517 -31.59 -1.83 -9.06
N PRO A 518 -31.07 -2.52 -10.11
CA PRO A 518 -29.79 -2.18 -10.73
C PRO A 518 -29.69 -0.74 -11.21
N GLU A 519 -30.76 -0.25 -11.84
CA GLU A 519 -30.87 1.06 -12.46
C GLU A 519 -31.09 2.22 -11.50
N LEU A 520 -31.45 1.97 -10.23
CA LEU A 520 -31.76 2.98 -9.24
C LEU A 520 -30.69 3.04 -8.15
N ASN A 521 -30.63 4.16 -7.45
CA ASN A 521 -29.79 4.33 -6.25
C ASN A 521 -30.47 5.29 -5.26
N TYR A 522 -29.87 5.39 -4.05
CA TYR A 522 -30.39 6.23 -2.98
C TYR A 522 -30.55 7.71 -3.41
N LYS A 523 -29.58 8.28 -4.14
CA LYS A 523 -29.62 9.70 -4.56
C LYS A 523 -30.77 9.99 -5.54
N MET A 524 -31.02 9.10 -6.47
CA MET A 524 -32.08 9.24 -7.50
C MET A 524 -33.48 9.32 -6.89
N LEU A 525 -33.70 8.66 -5.76
CA LEU A 525 -35.01 8.65 -5.08
C LEU A 525 -35.30 9.92 -4.27
N ALA A 526 -34.44 10.94 -4.29
CA ALA A 526 -34.62 12.15 -3.50
C ALA A 526 -35.94 12.89 -3.80
N GLU A 527 -36.37 12.94 -5.06
CA GLU A 527 -37.57 13.66 -5.51
C GLU A 527 -38.87 12.99 -5.04
N VAL A 528 -38.83 11.70 -4.79
CA VAL A 528 -40.01 10.91 -4.34
C VAL A 528 -39.99 10.61 -2.84
N ASP A 529 -39.01 11.13 -2.11
CA ASP A 529 -38.82 10.97 -0.68
C ASP A 529 -38.82 12.33 0.06
N PRO A 530 -39.97 12.95 0.27
CA PRO A 530 -40.09 14.28 0.88
C PRO A 530 -39.67 14.31 2.35
N LYS A 531 -39.54 13.16 3.01
CA LYS A 531 -39.08 13.04 4.40
C LYS A 531 -37.57 12.72 4.51
N ARG A 532 -36.86 12.74 3.40
CA ARG A 532 -35.45 12.43 3.35
C ARG A 532 -34.63 13.40 4.22
N PRO A 533 -33.82 12.91 5.18
CA PRO A 533 -32.95 13.75 5.96
C PRO A 533 -31.79 14.28 5.11
N LYS A 534 -31.26 15.44 5.48
CA LYS A 534 -30.04 15.98 4.91
C LYS A 534 -28.84 15.28 5.55
N LEU A 535 -28.23 14.35 4.83
CA LEU A 535 -27.10 13.54 5.28
C LEU A 535 -25.82 13.88 4.50
N PRO A 536 -24.65 13.76 5.14
CA PRO A 536 -23.37 13.83 4.44
C PRO A 536 -23.27 12.80 3.29
N GLU A 537 -22.50 13.10 2.24
CA GLU A 537 -22.40 12.23 1.07
C GLU A 537 -21.86 10.83 1.39
N ASP A 538 -20.88 10.76 2.27
CA ASP A 538 -20.30 9.49 2.71
C ASP A 538 -21.29 8.60 3.47
N VAL A 539 -22.20 9.20 4.25
CA VAL A 539 -23.32 8.47 4.88
C VAL A 539 -24.30 7.96 3.83
N GLN A 540 -24.67 8.81 2.87
CA GLN A 540 -25.57 8.43 1.77
C GLN A 540 -25.00 7.28 0.95
N GLU A 541 -23.68 7.28 0.68
CA GLU A 541 -22.99 6.21 -0.03
C GLU A 541 -23.05 4.90 0.75
N GLN A 542 -22.80 4.93 2.07
CA GLN A 542 -22.91 3.74 2.92
C GLN A 542 -24.32 3.17 2.95
N VAL A 543 -25.33 4.01 3.07
CA VAL A 543 -26.75 3.58 3.01
C VAL A 543 -27.04 2.89 1.70
N ASN A 544 -26.66 3.51 0.57
CA ASN A 544 -26.85 2.94 -0.76
C ASN A 544 -26.19 1.58 -0.93
N ILE A 545 -24.92 1.46 -0.56
CA ILE A 545 -24.15 0.22 -0.72
C ILE A 545 -24.70 -0.89 0.17
N ASN A 546 -24.99 -0.59 1.44
CA ASN A 546 -25.48 -1.59 2.38
C ASN A 546 -26.83 -2.15 1.96
N ILE A 547 -27.73 -1.34 1.41
CA ILE A 547 -29.04 -1.79 0.92
C ILE A 547 -28.89 -2.56 -0.39
N LYS A 548 -28.15 -2.00 -1.33
CA LYS A 548 -28.03 -2.57 -2.70
C LYS A 548 -27.32 -3.92 -2.71
N TYR A 549 -26.34 -4.11 -1.86
CA TYR A 549 -25.50 -5.31 -1.79
C TYR A 549 -25.76 -6.18 -0.55
N ASP A 550 -26.86 -5.95 0.18
CA ASP A 550 -27.19 -6.62 1.44
C ASP A 550 -27.00 -8.14 1.39
N GLY A 551 -27.56 -8.81 0.37
CA GLY A 551 -27.45 -10.27 0.23
C GLY A 551 -26.01 -10.78 0.04
N TYR A 552 -25.18 -10.01 -0.68
CA TYR A 552 -23.77 -10.36 -0.89
C TYR A 552 -22.94 -10.08 0.38
N ILE A 553 -23.22 -8.97 1.07
CA ILE A 553 -22.56 -8.61 2.34
C ILE A 553 -22.84 -9.68 3.39
N LYS A 554 -24.10 -10.08 3.58
CA LYS A 554 -24.49 -11.15 4.53
C LYS A 554 -23.82 -12.48 4.21
N ARG A 555 -23.66 -12.81 2.93
CA ARG A 555 -22.93 -14.03 2.51
C ARG A 555 -21.45 -13.97 2.88
N GLN A 556 -20.78 -12.85 2.62
CA GLN A 556 -19.38 -12.67 3.00
C GLN A 556 -19.20 -12.67 4.53
N MET A 557 -20.11 -12.05 5.28
CA MET A 557 -20.06 -12.09 6.76
C MET A 557 -20.12 -13.51 7.32
N LYS A 558 -20.96 -14.39 6.76
CA LYS A 558 -20.98 -15.82 7.15
C LYS A 558 -19.66 -16.53 6.84
N GLN A 559 -19.02 -16.20 5.72
CA GLN A 559 -17.70 -16.73 5.39
C GLN A 559 -16.63 -16.25 6.37
N VAL A 560 -16.70 -14.98 6.77
CA VAL A 560 -15.80 -14.39 7.79
C VAL A 560 -15.97 -15.09 9.14
N GLU A 561 -17.19 -15.39 9.58
CA GLU A 561 -17.43 -16.12 10.81
C GLU A 561 -16.79 -17.53 10.80
N GLN A 562 -16.87 -18.22 9.67
CA GLN A 562 -16.22 -19.52 9.49
C GLN A 562 -14.68 -19.38 9.49
N PHE A 563 -14.17 -18.36 8.82
CA PHE A 563 -12.75 -18.07 8.80
C PHE A 563 -12.20 -17.76 10.21
N LYS A 564 -12.87 -16.89 10.98
CA LYS A 564 -12.46 -16.56 12.34
C LYS A 564 -12.40 -17.77 13.26
N LYS A 565 -13.33 -18.71 13.14
CA LYS A 565 -13.29 -19.98 13.88
C LYS A 565 -12.03 -20.82 13.57
N MET A 566 -11.48 -20.73 12.36
CA MET A 566 -10.21 -21.40 12.03
C MET A 566 -9.00 -20.63 12.57
N GLU A 567 -9.04 -19.30 12.54
CA GLU A 567 -7.98 -18.45 13.10
C GLU A 567 -7.89 -18.57 14.64
N GLU A 568 -9.00 -18.74 15.33
CA GLU A 568 -9.05 -18.95 16.79
C GLU A 568 -8.43 -20.29 17.22
N LYS A 569 -8.38 -21.29 16.32
CA LYS A 569 -7.78 -22.59 16.62
C LYS A 569 -6.26 -22.51 16.51
N LYS A 570 -5.62 -22.21 17.65
CA LYS A 570 -4.16 -22.11 17.76
C LYS A 570 -3.50 -23.46 17.57
N ILE A 571 -2.32 -23.43 16.97
CA ILE A 571 -1.42 -24.56 16.83
C ILE A 571 -0.32 -24.40 17.90
N PRO A 572 -0.09 -25.41 18.77
CA PRO A 572 0.98 -25.32 19.76
C PRO A 572 2.36 -25.15 19.11
N GLU A 573 3.21 -24.28 19.67
CA GLU A 573 4.56 -24.02 19.14
C GLU A 573 5.43 -25.29 19.07
N ASN A 574 5.24 -26.21 20.01
CA ASN A 574 6.00 -27.46 20.12
C ASN A 574 5.41 -28.62 19.32
N ILE A 575 4.44 -28.37 18.43
CA ILE A 575 3.84 -29.44 17.60
C ILE A 575 4.90 -30.12 16.74
N ASN A 576 4.89 -31.45 16.72
CA ASN A 576 5.71 -32.26 15.83
C ASN A 576 4.85 -32.77 14.67
N TYR A 577 4.94 -32.12 13.51
CA TYR A 577 4.15 -32.49 12.32
C TYR A 577 4.57 -33.86 11.74
N ASP A 578 5.83 -34.28 11.97
CA ASP A 578 6.35 -35.56 11.43
C ASP A 578 5.69 -36.78 12.12
N GLU A 579 5.23 -36.62 13.36
CA GLU A 579 4.51 -37.67 14.11
C GLU A 579 3.05 -37.83 13.66
N ILE A 580 2.48 -36.90 12.93
CA ILE A 580 1.08 -36.94 12.47
C ILE A 580 1.00 -37.84 11.24
N GLN A 581 0.66 -39.12 11.42
CA GLN A 581 0.74 -40.16 10.38
C GLN A 581 -0.11 -39.86 9.13
N SER A 582 -1.26 -39.23 9.28
CA SER A 582 -2.21 -38.99 8.19
C SER A 582 -1.92 -37.71 7.37
N LEU A 583 -0.90 -36.91 7.74
CA LEU A 583 -0.47 -35.80 6.95
C LEU A 583 0.39 -36.23 5.75
N ARG A 584 0.15 -35.64 4.58
CA ARG A 584 1.01 -35.85 3.40
C ARG A 584 2.43 -35.32 3.65
N ILE A 585 3.43 -35.94 3.01
CA ILE A 585 4.85 -35.55 3.14
C ILE A 585 5.05 -34.07 2.82
N GLU A 586 4.48 -33.59 1.70
CA GLU A 586 4.54 -32.20 1.32
C GLU A 586 3.96 -31.27 2.39
N ALA A 587 2.80 -31.61 2.95
CA ALA A 587 2.17 -30.84 4.01
C ALA A 587 3.05 -30.79 5.27
N LYS A 588 3.64 -31.93 5.68
CA LYS A 588 4.58 -31.98 6.81
C LYS A 588 5.78 -31.05 6.59
N GLN A 589 6.40 -31.11 5.41
CA GLN A 589 7.54 -30.26 5.06
C GLN A 589 7.17 -28.77 5.11
N LYS A 590 6.03 -28.41 4.52
CA LYS A 590 5.55 -27.02 4.50
C LYS A 590 5.17 -26.54 5.91
N LEU A 591 4.44 -27.31 6.68
CA LEU A 591 4.06 -26.96 8.06
C LEU A 591 5.29 -26.81 8.98
N ASN A 592 6.28 -27.69 8.85
CA ASN A 592 7.55 -27.58 9.58
C ASN A 592 8.34 -26.32 9.16
N LEU A 593 8.32 -25.98 7.87
CA LEU A 593 9.01 -24.81 7.33
C LEU A 593 8.35 -23.48 7.79
N TYR A 594 7.02 -23.40 7.67
CA TYR A 594 6.28 -22.17 7.90
C TYR A 594 5.86 -21.95 9.35
N ARG A 595 5.73 -23.01 10.14
CA ARG A 595 5.32 -22.96 11.56
C ARG A 595 4.10 -22.04 11.78
N PRO A 596 2.95 -22.34 11.16
CA PRO A 596 1.75 -21.52 11.32
C PRO A 596 1.28 -21.50 12.78
N ILE A 597 0.79 -20.35 13.23
CA ILE A 597 0.33 -20.15 14.62
C ILE A 597 -1.10 -20.63 14.86
N ASN A 598 -1.87 -20.80 13.78
CA ASN A 598 -3.26 -21.28 13.85
C ASN A 598 -3.66 -22.05 12.59
N ILE A 599 -4.85 -22.68 12.63
CA ILE A 599 -5.38 -23.48 11.53
C ILE A 599 -5.67 -22.62 10.29
N GLY A 600 -6.11 -21.39 10.47
CA GLY A 600 -6.34 -20.46 9.36
C GLY A 600 -5.08 -20.19 8.55
N GLN A 601 -3.96 -19.88 9.21
CA GLN A 601 -2.66 -19.74 8.54
C GLN A 601 -2.21 -21.04 7.86
N ALA A 602 -2.35 -22.18 8.55
CA ALA A 602 -2.01 -23.48 7.98
C ALA A 602 -2.77 -23.75 6.66
N SER A 603 -4.05 -23.38 6.59
CA SER A 603 -4.89 -23.57 5.40
C SER A 603 -4.49 -22.73 4.19
N ARG A 604 -3.74 -21.64 4.40
CA ARG A 604 -3.26 -20.74 3.34
C ARG A 604 -1.88 -21.11 2.79
N ILE A 605 -1.20 -22.06 3.41
CA ILE A 605 0.12 -22.52 2.97
C ILE A 605 -0.03 -23.33 1.68
N SER A 606 0.66 -22.93 0.63
CA SER A 606 0.71 -23.69 -0.63
C SER A 606 1.30 -25.08 -0.38
N GLY A 607 0.60 -26.13 -0.84
CA GLY A 607 0.96 -27.52 -0.59
C GLY A 607 0.24 -28.15 0.61
N VAL A 608 -0.48 -27.38 1.42
CA VAL A 608 -1.39 -27.87 2.46
C VAL A 608 -2.82 -27.90 1.92
N SER A 609 -3.43 -29.07 1.83
CA SER A 609 -4.77 -29.28 1.28
C SER A 609 -5.85 -29.19 2.38
N PRO A 610 -7.13 -29.02 1.99
CA PRO A 610 -8.25 -29.13 2.94
C PRO A 610 -8.29 -30.45 3.71
N ALA A 611 -7.82 -31.55 3.10
CA ALA A 611 -7.71 -32.84 3.77
C ALA A 611 -6.64 -32.83 4.89
N ASP A 612 -5.49 -32.20 4.63
CA ASP A 612 -4.44 -32.03 5.66
C ASP A 612 -4.93 -31.17 6.82
N ILE A 613 -5.71 -30.11 6.53
CA ILE A 613 -6.35 -29.28 7.57
C ILE A 613 -7.33 -30.09 8.41
N SER A 614 -8.13 -30.96 7.79
CA SER A 614 -9.04 -31.86 8.53
C SER A 614 -8.27 -32.78 9.46
N VAL A 615 -7.14 -33.32 9.01
CA VAL A 615 -6.25 -34.17 9.85
C VAL A 615 -5.70 -33.37 11.04
N LEU A 616 -5.24 -32.12 10.80
CA LEU A 616 -4.76 -31.25 11.88
C LEU A 616 -5.86 -30.92 12.90
N LEU A 617 -7.08 -30.63 12.43
CA LEU A 617 -8.22 -30.36 13.30
C LEU A 617 -8.56 -31.55 14.21
N VAL A 618 -8.54 -32.78 13.67
CA VAL A 618 -8.76 -34.01 14.44
C VAL A 618 -7.63 -34.21 15.45
N TYR A 619 -6.38 -34.06 15.02
CA TYR A 619 -5.22 -34.23 15.91
C TYR A 619 -5.23 -33.25 17.09
N LEU A 620 -5.57 -31.98 16.83
CA LEU A 620 -5.67 -30.92 17.85
C LEU A 620 -6.92 -31.04 18.73
N GLY A 621 -7.97 -31.69 18.23
CA GLY A 621 -9.19 -31.96 19.01
C GLY A 621 -9.09 -33.16 19.94
N HIS A 622 -8.06 -34.01 19.78
CA HIS A 622 -7.77 -35.17 20.64
C HIS A 622 -6.71 -34.91 21.71
N LYS A 623 -6.10 -33.73 21.72
CA LYS A 623 -5.22 -33.21 22.77
C LYS A 623 -5.91 -32.15 23.58
#